data_a64da98022d607b0c236b12a2a0054c1
#
_entry.id   a64da98022d607b0c236b12a2a0054c1
#
_cell.length_a   1.000
_cell.length_b   1.000
_cell.length_c   1.000
_cell.angle_alpha   90.00
_cell.angle_beta   90.00
_cell.angle_gamma   90.00
#
_symmetry.space_group_name_H-M   'P 1'
#
loop_
_entity.id
_entity.type
_entity.pdbx_description
1 polymer ?
#
loop_
_entity_poly.entity_id
_entity_poly.type
_entity_poly.pdbx_seq_one_letter_code
_entity_poly.pdbx_strand_id
1 'polypeptide(L)'
;MKKINQYKFIAGVFAVSLLASCNYEEINTNPFELTDEEGVMDGVAVGGLITTIERTVFPVGTQADDTDIINQYQTDYHLSADCWSGFFGQNNTWGGGNSNVTYFLNDSWISGTYKRAYTNTLDPWKKLKAAAEKNNTPEVFALAQILKISAWHKALECFGPMPYSHAADATMNIPFDSEKDIYTAIFKDLTEAIEILTEKAENGVEVMSEYDVVYAGNSTKWVKYANSLLLRLAMRVRYADEALSKQYVSQALNHSIGVMTAKDDEAQMSTGAGYTFRNNIYWLSEQYDESRMGSSMFSYLMGYEDPRLSAYFLPVDSKKHTRKRSVRWETVSGSSCRTSIWKE
;
A
#
# COMPACT_ATOMS: atom_id res chain seq x y z
N MET A 1 -4.23 -73.28 0.74
CA MET A 1 -5.40 -72.50 0.26
C MET A 1 -5.94 -71.49 1.27
N LYS A 2 -5.86 -71.67 2.60
CA LYS A 2 -6.37 -70.69 3.59
C LYS A 2 -5.58 -69.34 3.64
N LYS A 3 -4.27 -69.34 3.43
CA LYS A 3 -3.45 -68.10 3.47
C LYS A 3 -3.71 -67.12 2.31
N ILE A 4 -4.00 -67.61 1.15
CA ILE A 4 -4.27 -66.78 -0.04
C ILE A 4 -5.57 -65.95 0.11
N ASN A 5 -6.57 -66.49 0.81
CA ASN A 5 -7.82 -65.80 1.08
C ASN A 5 -7.70 -64.69 2.09
N GLN A 6 -6.78 -64.83 3.06
CA GLN A 6 -6.50 -63.76 4.04
C GLN A 6 -5.84 -62.52 3.41
N TYR A 7 -4.90 -62.70 2.48
CA TYR A 7 -4.28 -61.58 1.75
C TYR A 7 -5.26 -60.88 0.83
N LYS A 8 -6.17 -61.60 0.20
CA LYS A 8 -7.22 -60.99 -0.60
C LYS A 8 -8.24 -60.21 0.20
N PHE A 9 -8.55 -60.65 1.42
CA PHE A 9 -9.42 -59.94 2.35
C PHE A 9 -8.72 -58.66 2.92
N ILE A 10 -7.46 -58.73 3.28
CA ILE A 10 -6.67 -57.61 3.76
C ILE A 10 -6.48 -56.57 2.61
N ALA A 11 -6.20 -57.04 1.40
CA ALA A 11 -6.11 -56.12 0.23
C ALA A 11 -7.43 -55.43 -0.09
N GLY A 12 -8.55 -56.16 0.08
CA GLY A 12 -9.90 -55.57 -0.11
C GLY A 12 -10.23 -54.52 0.95
N VAL A 13 -9.90 -54.75 2.21
CA VAL A 13 -10.11 -53.78 3.29
C VAL A 13 -9.24 -52.54 3.07
N PHE A 14 -7.99 -52.71 2.64
CA PHE A 14 -7.07 -51.59 2.33
C PHE A 14 -7.53 -50.80 1.13
N ALA A 15 -8.09 -51.42 0.09
CA ALA A 15 -8.65 -50.75 -1.08
C ALA A 15 -9.93 -49.94 -0.73
N VAL A 16 -10.76 -50.48 0.19
CA VAL A 16 -11.97 -49.75 0.65
C VAL A 16 -11.61 -48.58 1.55
N SER A 17 -10.56 -48.70 2.39
CA SER A 17 -10.08 -47.59 3.21
C SER A 17 -9.44 -46.44 2.38
N LEU A 18 -8.90 -46.75 1.20
CA LEU A 18 -8.42 -45.69 0.25
C LEU A 18 -9.54 -44.99 -0.50
N LEU A 19 -10.70 -45.61 -0.62
CA LEU A 19 -11.90 -45.00 -1.22
C LEU A 19 -12.71 -44.17 -0.20
N ALA A 20 -12.48 -44.38 1.11
CA ALA A 20 -13.00 -43.56 2.19
C ALA A 20 -12.07 -42.38 2.52
N SER A 21 -11.11 -42.07 1.64
CA SER A 21 -10.28 -40.88 1.75
C SER A 21 -11.15 -39.66 1.51
N CYS A 22 -11.75 -39.25 2.58
CA CYS A 22 -12.15 -37.94 3.02
C CYS A 22 -12.49 -36.93 1.91
N ASN A 23 -13.67 -36.40 1.98
CA ASN A 23 -13.97 -35.06 1.51
C ASN A 23 -12.99 -34.06 2.15
N TYR A 24 -11.77 -34.01 1.58
CA TYR A 24 -10.72 -33.09 2.02
C TYR A 24 -11.20 -31.64 1.94
N GLU A 25 -12.06 -31.34 0.99
CA GLU A 25 -12.74 -30.07 0.85
C GLU A 25 -13.66 -29.77 2.05
N GLU A 26 -14.45 -30.73 2.50
CA GLU A 26 -15.40 -30.55 3.61
C GLU A 26 -14.71 -30.45 4.97
N ILE A 27 -13.56 -31.13 5.16
CA ILE A 27 -12.79 -31.06 6.43
C ILE A 27 -11.94 -29.77 6.49
N ASN A 28 -11.51 -29.23 5.36
CA ASN A 28 -10.73 -27.99 5.29
C ASN A 28 -11.57 -26.72 5.09
N THR A 29 -12.87 -26.84 4.92
CA THR A 29 -13.73 -25.67 4.87
C THR A 29 -13.96 -25.17 6.30
N ASN A 30 -13.50 -23.98 6.59
CA ASN A 30 -13.79 -23.32 7.87
C ASN A 30 -15.31 -23.00 7.91
N PRO A 31 -16.10 -23.63 8.81
CA PRO A 31 -17.55 -23.39 8.84
C PRO A 31 -17.95 -21.96 9.29
N PHE A 32 -16.96 -21.15 9.69
CA PHE A 32 -17.12 -19.73 10.05
C PHE A 32 -16.54 -18.80 8.98
N GLU A 33 -16.03 -19.34 7.88
CA GLU A 33 -15.58 -18.55 6.75
C GLU A 33 -16.78 -18.37 5.80
N LEU A 34 -17.08 -17.12 5.44
CA LEU A 34 -18.10 -16.83 4.46
C LEU A 34 -17.78 -17.60 3.18
N THR A 35 -18.71 -18.40 2.68
CA THR A 35 -18.56 -19.06 1.39
C THR A 35 -18.44 -18.01 0.30
N ASP A 36 -17.73 -18.32 -0.78
CA ASP A 36 -17.61 -17.40 -1.93
C ASP A 36 -18.99 -16.95 -2.45
N GLU A 37 -20.02 -17.77 -2.27
CA GLU A 37 -21.40 -17.45 -2.66
C GLU A 37 -22.06 -16.47 -1.69
N GLU A 38 -21.84 -16.60 -0.39
CA GLU A 38 -22.37 -15.66 0.64
C GLU A 38 -21.65 -14.31 0.58
N GLY A 39 -20.33 -14.30 0.35
CA GLY A 39 -19.56 -13.08 0.16
C GLY A 39 -19.93 -12.33 -1.14
N VAL A 40 -20.35 -13.05 -2.17
CA VAL A 40 -20.78 -12.46 -3.45
C VAL A 40 -22.18 -11.84 -3.33
N MET A 41 -23.06 -12.39 -2.50
CA MET A 41 -24.42 -11.87 -2.33
C MET A 41 -24.45 -10.45 -1.73
N ASP A 42 -23.49 -10.11 -0.84
CA ASP A 42 -23.47 -8.82 -0.16
C ASP A 42 -22.35 -7.87 -0.63
N GLY A 43 -21.52 -8.27 -1.60
CA GLY A 43 -20.36 -7.48 -2.03
C GLY A 43 -19.25 -7.36 -0.96
N VAL A 44 -19.46 -7.89 0.24
CA VAL A 44 -18.59 -7.74 1.42
C VAL A 44 -17.20 -8.32 1.16
N ALA A 45 -17.13 -9.51 0.56
CA ALA A 45 -15.85 -10.15 0.26
C ALA A 45 -15.03 -9.36 -0.74
N VAL A 46 -15.67 -8.80 -1.78
CA VAL A 46 -15.02 -8.00 -2.83
C VAL A 46 -14.66 -6.62 -2.30
N GLY A 47 -15.57 -5.99 -1.56
CA GLY A 47 -15.36 -4.65 -0.99
C GLY A 47 -14.23 -4.59 0.01
N GLY A 48 -14.15 -5.55 0.93
CA GLY A 48 -13.06 -5.65 1.90
C GLY A 48 -11.68 -5.77 1.29
N LEU A 49 -11.57 -6.32 0.06
CA LEU A 49 -10.31 -6.40 -0.68
C LEU A 49 -9.82 -5.02 -1.14
N ILE A 50 -10.72 -4.12 -1.55
CA ILE A 50 -10.38 -2.72 -1.90
C ILE A 50 -9.79 -2.03 -0.68
N THR A 51 -10.50 -2.03 0.45
CA THR A 51 -10.03 -1.43 1.70
C THR A 51 -8.68 -2.00 2.14
N THR A 52 -8.44 -3.30 1.95
CA THR A 52 -7.15 -3.94 2.26
C THR A 52 -6.00 -3.35 1.44
N ILE A 53 -6.19 -3.17 0.12
CA ILE A 53 -5.16 -2.56 -0.73
C ILE A 53 -5.00 -1.07 -0.40
N GLU A 54 -6.08 -0.33 -0.17
CA GLU A 54 -6.02 1.08 0.25
C GLU A 54 -5.19 1.26 1.52
N ARG A 55 -5.39 0.42 2.54
CA ARG A 55 -4.58 0.45 3.78
C ARG A 55 -3.11 0.11 3.55
N THR A 56 -2.78 -0.58 2.48
CA THR A 56 -1.37 -0.83 2.08
C THR A 56 -0.77 0.39 1.38
N VAL A 57 -1.55 1.05 0.53
CA VAL A 57 -1.13 2.30 -0.16
C VAL A 57 -1.02 3.46 0.81
N PHE A 58 -2.01 3.58 1.71
CA PHE A 58 -2.12 4.61 2.75
C PHE A 58 -2.10 3.97 4.13
N PRO A 59 -0.93 3.47 4.60
CA PRO A 59 -0.85 2.70 5.84
C PRO A 59 -1.10 3.60 7.04
N VAL A 60 -2.29 3.55 7.59
CA VAL A 60 -2.72 4.33 8.74
C VAL A 60 -3.26 3.43 9.85
N GLY A 61 -2.91 3.74 11.11
CA GLY A 61 -3.45 3.04 12.27
C GLY A 61 -4.89 3.43 12.58
N THR A 62 -5.54 2.67 13.44
CA THR A 62 -6.90 2.94 13.95
C THR A 62 -6.86 3.30 15.44
N GLN A 63 -8.00 3.78 15.98
CA GLN A 63 -8.13 3.99 17.43
C GLN A 63 -8.01 2.69 18.25
N ALA A 64 -8.29 1.55 17.64
CA ALA A 64 -8.21 0.25 18.28
C ALA A 64 -6.78 -0.29 18.42
N ASP A 65 -5.76 0.57 18.23
CA ASP A 65 -4.35 0.22 18.41
C ASP A 65 -3.85 -0.85 17.42
N ASP A 66 -4.02 -0.57 16.14
CA ASP A 66 -3.60 -1.44 15.04
C ASP A 66 -2.06 -1.42 14.90
N THR A 67 -1.39 -2.07 15.84
CA THR A 67 0.07 -2.10 15.97
C THR A 67 0.75 -2.72 14.73
N ASP A 68 0.10 -3.65 14.05
CA ASP A 68 0.67 -4.30 12.86
C ASP A 68 0.85 -3.31 11.72
N ILE A 69 -0.13 -2.46 11.44
CA ILE A 69 -0.02 -1.43 10.40
C ILE A 69 1.00 -0.36 10.79
N ILE A 70 1.04 0.06 12.06
CA ILE A 70 2.01 1.02 12.54
C ILE A 70 3.43 0.47 12.38
N ASN A 71 3.67 -0.78 12.76
CA ASN A 71 4.95 -1.45 12.60
C ASN A 71 5.32 -1.64 11.11
N GLN A 72 4.34 -1.92 10.27
CA GLN A 72 4.56 -1.97 8.81
C GLN A 72 5.02 -0.62 8.28
N TYR A 73 4.31 0.46 8.61
CA TYR A 73 4.71 1.81 8.23
C TYR A 73 6.11 2.15 8.76
N GLN A 74 6.39 1.82 10.02
CA GLN A 74 7.68 2.09 10.64
C GLN A 74 8.83 1.43 9.85
N THR A 75 8.71 0.17 9.50
CA THR A 75 9.76 -0.54 8.76
C THR A 75 9.85 -0.13 7.30
N ASP A 76 8.72 0.10 6.64
CA ASP A 76 8.67 0.35 5.19
C ASP A 76 9.10 1.78 4.83
N TYR A 77 8.82 2.74 5.72
CA TYR A 77 9.04 4.15 5.46
C TYR A 77 9.92 4.81 6.51
N HIS A 78 9.53 4.76 7.79
CA HIS A 78 10.15 5.57 8.83
C HIS A 78 11.60 5.17 9.13
N LEU A 79 11.87 3.88 9.32
CA LEU A 79 13.21 3.34 9.56
C LEU A 79 14.05 3.21 8.29
N SER A 80 13.50 3.45 7.12
CA SER A 80 14.20 3.35 5.83
C SER A 80 14.27 4.72 5.14
N ALA A 81 13.38 5.00 4.21
CA ALA A 81 13.43 6.19 3.35
C ALA A 81 13.41 7.52 4.12
N ASP A 82 12.61 7.62 5.18
CA ASP A 82 12.51 8.84 5.98
C ASP A 82 13.82 9.19 6.72
N CYS A 83 14.53 8.15 7.18
CA CYS A 83 15.83 8.32 7.82
C CYS A 83 16.94 8.64 6.80
N TRP A 84 16.95 7.94 5.65
CA TRP A 84 17.95 8.18 4.60
C TRP A 84 17.79 9.55 3.94
N SER A 85 16.55 10.04 3.83
CA SER A 85 16.30 11.40 3.33
C SER A 85 16.74 12.49 4.30
N GLY A 86 17.03 12.15 5.56
CA GLY A 86 17.36 13.09 6.62
C GLY A 86 16.15 13.87 7.16
N PHE A 87 14.93 13.46 6.81
CA PHE A 87 13.71 14.08 7.34
C PHE A 87 13.49 13.72 8.79
N PHE A 88 13.74 12.46 9.14
CA PHE A 88 13.63 11.97 10.50
C PHE A 88 14.97 11.41 11.01
N GLY A 89 15.10 11.41 12.32
CA GLY A 89 16.25 10.84 13.04
C GLY A 89 15.79 10.00 14.22
N GLN A 90 16.68 9.15 14.67
CA GLN A 90 16.43 8.31 15.85
C GLN A 90 16.60 9.10 17.15
N ASN A 91 15.83 8.75 18.17
CA ASN A 91 15.98 9.27 19.52
C ASN A 91 16.62 8.27 20.50
N ASN A 92 16.77 7.03 20.08
CA ASN A 92 17.40 5.95 20.85
C ASN A 92 18.37 5.13 19.98
N THR A 93 18.99 4.12 20.53
CA THR A 93 19.94 3.26 19.81
C THR A 93 19.20 2.11 19.09
N TRP A 94 18.43 2.41 18.07
CA TRP A 94 17.80 1.38 17.25
C TRP A 94 18.82 0.36 16.73
N GLY A 95 18.48 -0.92 16.82
CA GLY A 95 19.37 -1.99 16.36
C GLY A 95 20.74 -2.03 17.04
N GLY A 96 20.86 -1.51 18.28
CA GLY A 96 22.13 -1.44 18.98
C GLY A 96 23.13 -0.42 18.39
N GLY A 97 22.65 0.57 17.65
CA GLY A 97 23.44 1.56 16.94
C GLY A 97 23.70 1.22 15.47
N ASN A 98 23.33 0.03 15.03
CA ASN A 98 23.40 -0.40 13.64
C ASN A 98 22.02 -0.22 12.99
N SER A 99 21.77 0.93 12.41
CA SER A 99 20.48 1.28 11.84
C SER A 99 20.62 2.03 10.52
N ASN A 100 19.52 2.16 9.79
CA ASN A 100 19.49 2.89 8.53
C ASN A 100 19.90 4.37 8.69
N VAL A 101 19.72 4.95 9.87
CA VAL A 101 20.19 6.33 10.18
C VAL A 101 21.71 6.44 10.09
N THR A 102 22.43 5.38 10.41
CA THR A 102 23.89 5.28 10.31
C THR A 102 24.35 4.65 8.99
N TYR A 103 23.46 4.56 7.99
CA TYR A 103 23.69 3.89 6.70
C TYR A 103 24.04 2.40 6.84
N PHE A 104 23.70 1.77 7.95
CA PHE A 104 23.76 0.33 8.09
C PHE A 104 22.45 -0.28 7.55
N LEU A 105 22.57 -1.11 6.53
CA LEU A 105 21.41 -1.76 5.91
C LEU A 105 20.90 -2.88 6.84
N ASN A 106 19.75 -2.65 7.45
CA ASN A 106 19.08 -3.65 8.25
C ASN A 106 18.10 -4.42 7.37
N ASP A 107 18.45 -5.66 7.02
CA ASP A 107 17.69 -6.50 6.08
C ASP A 107 16.23 -6.69 6.49
N SER A 108 15.95 -6.83 7.79
CA SER A 108 14.58 -7.01 8.27
C SER A 108 13.72 -5.76 8.07
N TRP A 109 14.31 -4.57 8.08
CA TRP A 109 13.60 -3.31 7.87
C TRP A 109 13.45 -2.98 6.40
N ILE A 110 14.53 -3.06 5.63
CA ILE A 110 14.48 -2.71 4.21
C ILE A 110 13.65 -3.69 3.38
N SER A 111 13.56 -4.95 3.78
CA SER A 111 12.77 -5.96 3.05
C SER A 111 11.27 -5.76 3.16
N GLY A 112 10.81 -4.96 4.11
CA GLY A 112 9.38 -4.74 4.37
C GLY A 112 8.64 -4.18 3.16
N THR A 113 9.15 -3.10 2.57
CA THR A 113 8.57 -2.46 1.38
C THR A 113 8.37 -3.44 0.23
N TYR A 114 9.37 -4.28 -0.04
CA TYR A 114 9.27 -5.30 -1.08
C TYR A 114 8.24 -6.38 -0.76
N LYS A 115 8.35 -6.98 0.42
CA LYS A 115 7.48 -8.09 0.83
C LYS A 115 6.01 -7.68 0.81
N ARG A 116 5.68 -6.53 1.39
CA ARG A 116 4.29 -6.10 1.52
C ARG A 116 3.64 -5.67 0.21
N ALA A 117 4.43 -5.18 -0.75
CA ALA A 117 3.93 -4.96 -2.09
C ALA A 117 3.28 -6.22 -2.67
N TYR A 118 3.85 -7.40 -2.40
CA TYR A 118 3.27 -8.67 -2.84
C TYR A 118 2.24 -9.25 -1.87
N THR A 119 2.60 -9.39 -0.60
CA THR A 119 1.74 -10.11 0.37
C THR A 119 0.39 -9.43 0.60
N ASN A 120 0.36 -8.10 0.56
CA ASN A 120 -0.85 -7.36 0.92
C ASN A 120 -1.65 -6.88 -0.30
N THR A 121 -1.07 -6.92 -1.51
CA THR A 121 -1.76 -6.39 -2.70
C THR A 121 -2.02 -7.43 -3.77
N LEU A 122 -1.14 -8.41 -3.97
CA LEU A 122 -1.23 -9.32 -5.11
C LEU A 122 -2.46 -10.23 -5.04
N ASP A 123 -2.70 -10.87 -3.89
CA ASP A 123 -3.85 -11.77 -3.73
C ASP A 123 -5.19 -11.02 -3.77
N PRO A 124 -5.40 -9.91 -3.03
CA PRO A 124 -6.57 -9.08 -3.19
C PRO A 124 -6.79 -8.59 -4.62
N TRP A 125 -5.74 -8.14 -5.31
CA TRP A 125 -5.82 -7.70 -6.70
C TRP A 125 -6.25 -8.83 -7.65
N LYS A 126 -5.73 -10.05 -7.49
CA LYS A 126 -6.14 -11.24 -8.28
C LYS A 126 -7.62 -11.56 -8.07
N LYS A 127 -8.07 -11.55 -6.83
CA LYS A 127 -9.47 -11.82 -6.48
C LYS A 127 -10.40 -10.74 -7.03
N LEU A 128 -10.01 -9.47 -6.96
CA LEU A 128 -10.75 -8.35 -7.54
C LEU A 128 -10.83 -8.46 -9.06
N LYS A 129 -9.75 -8.88 -9.73
CA LYS A 129 -9.75 -9.14 -11.17
C LYS A 129 -10.77 -10.21 -11.53
N ALA A 130 -10.71 -11.37 -10.87
CA ALA A 130 -11.63 -12.47 -11.12
C ALA A 130 -13.10 -12.11 -10.84
N ALA A 131 -13.35 -11.36 -9.77
CA ALA A 131 -14.70 -10.87 -9.43
C ALA A 131 -15.21 -9.87 -10.47
N ALA A 132 -14.38 -8.93 -10.91
CA ALA A 132 -14.73 -7.96 -11.93
C ALA A 132 -15.05 -8.61 -13.29
N GLU A 133 -14.27 -9.60 -13.68
CA GLU A 133 -14.51 -10.39 -14.89
C GLU A 133 -15.84 -11.17 -14.79
N LYS A 134 -16.08 -11.84 -13.66
CA LYS A 134 -17.31 -12.61 -13.41
C LYS A 134 -18.57 -11.74 -13.43
N ASN A 135 -18.49 -10.54 -12.83
CA ASN A 135 -19.63 -9.64 -12.64
C ASN A 135 -19.76 -8.58 -13.75
N ASN A 136 -18.85 -8.55 -14.72
CA ASN A 136 -18.76 -7.53 -15.77
C ASN A 136 -18.69 -6.10 -15.19
N THR A 137 -17.81 -5.90 -14.19
CA THR A 137 -17.55 -4.63 -13.51
C THR A 137 -16.09 -4.17 -13.68
N PRO A 138 -15.69 -3.79 -14.93
CA PRO A 138 -14.29 -3.44 -15.21
C PRO A 138 -13.78 -2.26 -14.38
N GLU A 139 -14.65 -1.36 -13.93
CA GLU A 139 -14.32 -0.23 -13.05
C GLU A 139 -13.78 -0.66 -11.69
N VAL A 140 -14.24 -1.76 -11.14
CA VAL A 140 -13.72 -2.32 -9.88
C VAL A 140 -12.28 -2.78 -10.06
N PHE A 141 -11.99 -3.45 -11.18
CA PHE A 141 -10.63 -3.86 -11.49
C PHE A 141 -9.72 -2.67 -11.83
N ALA A 142 -10.24 -1.65 -12.53
CA ALA A 142 -9.50 -0.43 -12.82
C ALA A 142 -9.06 0.28 -11.52
N LEU A 143 -9.94 0.38 -10.52
CA LEU A 143 -9.58 0.90 -9.20
C LEU A 143 -8.50 0.04 -8.52
N ALA A 144 -8.67 -1.28 -8.52
CA ALA A 144 -7.69 -2.20 -7.97
C ALA A 144 -6.31 -2.10 -8.67
N GLN A 145 -6.29 -1.85 -9.98
CA GLN A 145 -5.07 -1.67 -10.76
C GLN A 145 -4.33 -0.38 -10.37
N ILE A 146 -5.05 0.73 -10.21
CA ILE A 146 -4.48 2.00 -9.72
C ILE A 146 -3.87 1.81 -8.33
N LEU A 147 -4.58 1.15 -7.43
CA LEU A 147 -4.11 0.88 -6.07
C LEU A 147 -2.89 -0.05 -6.06
N LYS A 148 -2.88 -1.12 -6.86
CA LYS A 148 -1.71 -2.01 -7.02
C LYS A 148 -0.49 -1.20 -7.47
N ILE A 149 -0.62 -0.39 -8.52
CA ILE A 149 0.48 0.43 -9.04
C ILE A 149 0.95 1.41 -7.97
N SER A 150 0.03 2.02 -7.22
CA SER A 150 0.36 2.94 -6.12
C SER A 150 1.19 2.28 -5.00
N ALA A 151 0.98 0.99 -4.74
CA ALA A 151 1.78 0.24 -3.79
C ALA A 151 3.12 -0.22 -4.39
N TRP A 152 3.09 -0.73 -5.61
CA TRP A 152 4.23 -1.43 -6.21
C TRP A 152 5.32 -0.52 -6.76
N HIS A 153 4.98 0.70 -7.26
CA HIS A 153 6.01 1.61 -7.75
C HIS A 153 7.03 1.97 -6.67
N LYS A 154 6.62 1.99 -5.39
CA LYS A 154 7.53 2.25 -4.26
C LYS A 154 8.57 1.14 -4.11
N ALA A 155 8.17 -0.11 -4.26
CA ALA A 155 9.08 -1.25 -4.25
C ALA A 155 10.02 -1.21 -5.47
N LEU A 156 9.49 -0.92 -6.65
CA LEU A 156 10.28 -0.74 -7.87
C LEU A 156 11.34 0.35 -7.71
N GLU A 157 10.97 1.50 -7.14
CA GLU A 157 11.89 2.62 -6.93
C GLU A 157 12.99 2.32 -5.90
N CYS A 158 12.74 1.39 -4.96
CA CYS A 158 13.72 0.99 -3.94
C CYS A 158 14.61 -0.18 -4.39
N PHE A 159 14.09 -1.14 -5.15
CA PHE A 159 14.77 -2.42 -5.42
C PHE A 159 15.12 -2.64 -6.89
N GLY A 160 14.56 -1.84 -7.81
CA GLY A 160 14.79 -2.02 -9.25
C GLY A 160 14.03 -3.20 -9.84
N PRO A 161 14.67 -4.06 -10.65
CA PRO A 161 14.00 -5.19 -11.30
C PRO A 161 13.23 -6.06 -10.31
N MET A 162 11.98 -6.39 -10.65
CA MET A 162 11.10 -7.21 -9.81
C MET A 162 10.07 -7.96 -10.66
N PRO A 163 9.47 -9.05 -10.18
CA PRO A 163 8.37 -9.68 -10.89
C PRO A 163 7.15 -8.74 -10.99
N TYR A 164 6.71 -8.44 -12.20
CA TYR A 164 5.53 -7.61 -12.48
C TYR A 164 4.55 -8.31 -13.40
N SER A 165 4.96 -8.60 -14.63
CA SER A 165 4.10 -9.17 -15.67
C SER A 165 3.63 -10.60 -15.34
N HIS A 166 4.51 -11.38 -14.74
CA HIS A 166 4.28 -12.76 -14.35
C HIS A 166 4.07 -12.97 -12.85
N ALA A 167 3.93 -11.87 -12.08
CA ALA A 167 3.81 -11.94 -10.61
C ALA A 167 2.60 -12.77 -10.14
N ALA A 168 1.55 -12.85 -10.95
CA ALA A 168 0.33 -13.60 -10.65
C ALA A 168 0.34 -15.07 -11.12
N ASP A 169 1.41 -15.50 -11.79
CA ASP A 169 1.50 -16.85 -12.32
C ASP A 169 1.70 -17.86 -11.17
N ALA A 170 0.98 -18.98 -11.24
CA ALA A 170 1.08 -20.05 -10.26
C ALA A 170 2.32 -20.95 -10.53
N THR A 171 3.51 -20.35 -10.58
CA THR A 171 4.77 -21.04 -10.82
C THR A 171 5.76 -20.82 -9.69
N MET A 172 6.64 -21.78 -9.45
CA MET A 172 7.67 -21.64 -8.41
C MET A 172 8.80 -20.67 -8.80
N ASN A 173 9.04 -20.49 -10.10
CA ASN A 173 10.09 -19.62 -10.62
C ASN A 173 9.45 -18.50 -11.43
N ILE A 174 9.25 -17.37 -10.78
CA ILE A 174 8.71 -16.16 -11.43
C ILE A 174 9.89 -15.33 -11.91
N PRO A 175 9.97 -15.00 -13.21
CA PRO A 175 11.06 -14.18 -13.74
C PRO A 175 10.94 -12.73 -13.23
N PHE A 176 12.11 -12.07 -13.11
CA PHE A 176 12.17 -10.64 -12.89
C PHE A 176 12.04 -9.91 -14.22
N ASP A 177 11.17 -8.91 -14.25
CA ASP A 177 11.08 -7.98 -15.35
C ASP A 177 12.12 -6.86 -15.17
N SER A 178 12.63 -6.31 -16.26
CA SER A 178 13.50 -5.14 -16.19
C SER A 178 12.72 -3.90 -15.75
N GLU A 179 13.38 -2.91 -15.14
CA GLU A 179 12.72 -1.63 -14.79
C GLU A 179 12.02 -1.00 -15.99
N LYS A 180 12.65 -1.04 -17.18
CA LYS A 180 12.07 -0.52 -18.42
C LYS A 180 10.76 -1.23 -18.77
N ASP A 181 10.73 -2.55 -18.71
CA ASP A 181 9.55 -3.33 -19.04
C ASP A 181 8.45 -3.09 -18.02
N ILE A 182 8.80 -2.99 -16.73
CA ILE A 182 7.85 -2.68 -15.66
C ILE A 182 7.23 -1.29 -15.85
N TYR A 183 8.03 -0.24 -16.09
CA TYR A 183 7.47 1.09 -16.33
C TYR A 183 6.59 1.13 -17.58
N THR A 184 6.98 0.42 -18.64
CA THR A 184 6.15 0.32 -19.85
C THR A 184 4.81 -0.34 -19.55
N ALA A 185 4.81 -1.43 -18.78
CA ALA A 185 3.59 -2.11 -18.34
C ALA A 185 2.73 -1.23 -17.42
N ILE A 186 3.35 -0.58 -16.43
CA ILE A 186 2.66 0.33 -15.51
C ILE A 186 1.96 1.46 -16.27
N PHE A 187 2.62 2.09 -17.23
CA PHE A 187 2.01 3.17 -18.01
C PHE A 187 0.82 2.69 -18.82
N LYS A 188 0.91 1.52 -19.43
CA LYS A 188 -0.20 0.91 -20.14
C LYS A 188 -1.35 0.60 -19.19
N ASP A 189 -1.09 -0.15 -18.12
CA ASP A 189 -2.09 -0.58 -17.14
C ASP A 189 -2.80 0.62 -16.50
N LEU A 190 -2.04 1.67 -16.18
CA LEU A 190 -2.59 2.89 -15.56
C LEU A 190 -3.44 3.68 -16.55
N THR A 191 -3.02 3.76 -17.82
CA THR A 191 -3.80 4.44 -18.87
C THR A 191 -5.14 3.74 -19.10
N GLU A 192 -5.13 2.40 -19.22
CA GLU A 192 -6.35 1.61 -19.38
C GLU A 192 -7.31 1.79 -18.19
N ALA A 193 -6.77 1.81 -16.97
CA ALA A 193 -7.57 2.05 -15.77
C ALA A 193 -8.16 3.47 -15.71
N ILE A 194 -7.39 4.49 -16.14
CA ILE A 194 -7.85 5.87 -16.25
C ILE A 194 -9.00 5.99 -17.26
N GLU A 195 -8.88 5.38 -18.43
CA GLU A 195 -9.92 5.40 -19.46
C GLU A 195 -11.25 4.83 -18.94
N ILE A 196 -11.20 3.65 -18.30
CA ILE A 196 -12.38 3.01 -17.71
C ILE A 196 -13.04 3.88 -16.64
N LEU A 197 -12.24 4.44 -15.71
CA LEU A 197 -12.80 5.28 -14.65
C LEU A 197 -13.25 6.65 -15.17
N THR A 198 -12.68 7.16 -16.26
CA THR A 198 -13.13 8.41 -16.88
C THR A 198 -14.55 8.29 -17.39
N GLU A 199 -14.89 7.18 -18.06
CA GLU A 199 -16.28 6.91 -18.48
C GLU A 199 -17.25 6.90 -17.28
N LYS A 200 -16.85 6.31 -16.17
CA LYS A 200 -17.67 6.32 -14.95
C LYS A 200 -17.79 7.70 -14.33
N ALA A 201 -16.71 8.45 -14.30
CA ALA A 201 -16.69 9.83 -13.79
C ALA A 201 -17.59 10.78 -14.60
N GLU A 202 -17.55 10.68 -15.92
CA GLU A 202 -18.40 11.49 -16.84
C GLU A 202 -19.89 11.18 -16.66
N ASN A 203 -20.22 9.95 -16.25
CA ASN A 203 -21.58 9.52 -15.97
C ASN A 203 -21.97 9.67 -14.47
N GLY A 204 -21.11 10.22 -13.63
CA GLY A 204 -21.37 10.42 -12.21
C GLY A 204 -21.53 9.11 -11.42
N VAL A 205 -20.91 8.02 -11.88
CA VAL A 205 -20.99 6.70 -11.25
C VAL A 205 -19.93 6.58 -10.17
N GLU A 206 -20.34 6.21 -8.97
CA GLU A 206 -19.45 5.85 -7.88
C GLU A 206 -18.99 4.40 -8.00
N VAL A 207 -17.74 4.13 -7.62
CA VAL A 207 -17.14 2.81 -7.67
C VAL A 207 -16.78 2.35 -6.27
N MET A 208 -17.42 1.28 -5.78
CA MET A 208 -17.18 0.68 -4.47
C MET A 208 -17.35 1.67 -3.30
N SER A 209 -18.33 2.58 -3.37
CA SER A 209 -18.51 3.70 -2.44
C SER A 209 -18.63 3.30 -0.96
N GLU A 210 -19.18 2.13 -0.66
CA GLU A 210 -19.31 1.62 0.71
C GLU A 210 -17.97 1.13 1.30
N TYR A 211 -16.99 0.81 0.46
CA TYR A 211 -15.72 0.19 0.83
C TYR A 211 -14.50 1.08 0.57
N ASP A 212 -14.64 2.05 -0.33
CA ASP A 212 -13.61 3.05 -0.60
C ASP A 212 -13.55 4.09 0.55
N VAL A 213 -12.57 3.90 1.42
CA VAL A 213 -12.36 4.78 2.58
C VAL A 213 -11.50 6.01 2.26
N VAL A 214 -11.10 6.17 1.01
CA VAL A 214 -10.29 7.32 0.54
C VAL A 214 -11.17 8.39 -0.08
N TYR A 215 -11.97 8.05 -1.07
CA TYR A 215 -12.80 8.99 -1.82
C TYR A 215 -14.30 8.65 -1.85
N ALA A 216 -14.71 7.65 -1.06
CA ALA A 216 -16.10 7.18 -1.01
C ALA A 216 -16.67 6.84 -2.41
N GLY A 217 -15.87 6.20 -3.24
CA GLY A 217 -16.24 5.78 -4.59
C GLY A 217 -16.20 6.88 -5.66
N ASN A 218 -15.78 8.10 -5.35
CA ASN A 218 -15.78 9.21 -6.29
C ASN A 218 -14.81 8.98 -7.46
N SER A 219 -15.35 8.57 -8.61
CA SER A 219 -14.58 8.24 -9.81
C SER A 219 -13.78 9.42 -10.34
N THR A 220 -14.31 10.65 -10.27
CA THR A 220 -13.60 11.86 -10.70
C THR A 220 -12.32 12.08 -9.88
N LYS A 221 -12.38 11.89 -8.57
CA LYS A 221 -11.21 12.00 -7.69
C LYS A 221 -10.20 10.90 -7.95
N TRP A 222 -10.67 9.66 -8.18
CA TRP A 222 -9.78 8.56 -8.55
C TRP A 222 -9.08 8.78 -9.89
N VAL A 223 -9.77 9.36 -10.89
CA VAL A 223 -9.14 9.73 -12.17
C VAL A 223 -8.08 10.81 -11.97
N LYS A 224 -8.36 11.86 -11.18
CA LYS A 224 -7.36 12.89 -10.84
C LYS A 224 -6.15 12.31 -10.12
N TYR A 225 -6.38 11.42 -9.17
CA TYR A 225 -5.32 10.69 -8.47
C TYR A 225 -4.46 9.89 -9.45
N ALA A 226 -5.09 9.09 -10.30
CA ALA A 226 -4.41 8.25 -11.28
C ALA A 226 -3.61 9.06 -12.31
N ASN A 227 -4.17 10.18 -12.82
CA ASN A 227 -3.45 11.11 -13.69
C ASN A 227 -2.24 11.75 -12.98
N SER A 228 -2.37 12.08 -11.69
CA SER A 228 -1.26 12.61 -10.90
C SER A 228 -0.17 11.56 -10.66
N LEU A 229 -0.56 10.31 -10.45
CA LEU A 229 0.36 9.18 -10.37
C LEU A 229 1.06 8.95 -11.71
N LEU A 230 0.32 8.99 -12.83
CA LEU A 230 0.86 8.89 -14.18
C LEU A 230 1.91 9.98 -14.43
N LEU A 231 1.58 11.24 -14.10
CA LEU A 231 2.50 12.37 -14.21
C LEU A 231 3.76 12.17 -13.36
N ARG A 232 3.61 11.73 -12.11
CA ARG A 232 4.74 11.44 -11.21
C ARG A 232 5.68 10.39 -11.81
N LEU A 233 5.12 9.27 -12.27
CA LEU A 233 5.90 8.17 -12.85
C LEU A 233 6.55 8.58 -14.18
N ALA A 234 5.85 9.36 -15.01
CA ALA A 234 6.41 9.91 -16.24
C ALA A 234 7.61 10.82 -15.96
N MET A 235 7.51 11.69 -14.94
CA MET A 235 8.64 12.51 -14.51
C MET A 235 9.81 11.69 -13.94
N ARG A 236 9.53 10.54 -13.33
CA ARG A 236 10.54 9.63 -12.79
C ARG A 236 11.46 9.08 -13.87
N VAL A 237 10.91 8.73 -15.04
CA VAL A 237 11.65 8.14 -16.15
C VAL A 237 12.28 9.17 -17.10
N ARG A 238 12.14 10.47 -16.85
CA ARG A 238 12.52 11.55 -17.79
C ARG A 238 13.97 11.51 -18.27
N TYR A 239 14.89 11.00 -17.47
CA TYR A 239 16.31 10.88 -17.82
C TYR A 239 16.67 9.52 -18.42
N ALA A 240 15.84 8.51 -18.20
CA ALA A 240 16.02 7.18 -18.77
C ALA A 240 15.39 7.06 -20.15
N ASP A 241 14.19 7.66 -20.34
CA ASP A 241 13.46 7.69 -21.60
C ASP A 241 12.66 9.00 -21.72
N GLU A 242 13.28 10.02 -22.32
CA GLU A 242 12.67 11.34 -22.46
C GLU A 242 11.41 11.33 -23.34
N ALA A 243 11.38 10.48 -24.39
CA ALA A 243 10.24 10.40 -25.29
C ALA A 243 9.02 9.81 -24.57
N LEU A 244 9.24 8.71 -23.85
CA LEU A 244 8.21 8.07 -23.03
C LEU A 244 7.69 9.05 -21.94
N SER A 245 8.60 9.75 -21.29
CA SER A 245 8.24 10.77 -20.29
C SER A 245 7.36 11.86 -20.89
N LYS A 246 7.74 12.48 -21.99
CA LYS A 246 6.97 13.53 -22.66
C LYS A 246 5.58 13.07 -23.09
N GLN A 247 5.48 11.83 -23.58
CA GLN A 247 4.21 11.23 -23.98
C GLN A 247 3.23 11.21 -22.79
N TYR A 248 3.61 10.61 -21.68
CA TYR A 248 2.71 10.43 -20.55
C TYR A 248 2.52 11.69 -19.70
N VAL A 249 3.51 12.59 -19.65
CA VAL A 249 3.30 13.95 -19.10
C VAL A 249 2.22 14.69 -19.89
N SER A 250 2.32 14.67 -21.22
CA SER A 250 1.30 15.31 -22.08
C SER A 250 -0.08 14.67 -21.87
N GLN A 251 -0.15 13.34 -21.81
CA GLN A 251 -1.41 12.63 -21.59
C GLN A 251 -2.05 13.03 -20.25
N ALA A 252 -1.28 13.01 -19.15
CA ALA A 252 -1.80 13.34 -17.83
C ALA A 252 -2.28 14.80 -17.72
N LEU A 253 -1.51 15.76 -18.27
CA LEU A 253 -1.82 17.18 -18.14
C LEU A 253 -2.94 17.64 -19.08
N ASN A 254 -3.14 16.98 -20.23
CA ASN A 254 -4.18 17.33 -21.20
C ASN A 254 -5.46 16.48 -21.03
N HIS A 255 -5.52 15.64 -19.99
CA HIS A 255 -6.70 14.82 -19.72
C HIS A 255 -7.90 15.71 -19.34
N SER A 256 -9.11 15.38 -19.83
CA SER A 256 -10.33 16.19 -19.65
C SER A 256 -10.65 16.46 -18.16
N ILE A 257 -10.45 15.48 -17.29
CA ILE A 257 -10.67 15.60 -15.84
C ILE A 257 -9.45 16.24 -15.15
N GLY A 258 -8.25 16.09 -15.71
CA GLY A 258 -7.02 16.68 -15.22
C GLY A 258 -6.37 15.90 -14.06
N VAL A 259 -5.45 16.58 -13.41
CA VAL A 259 -4.68 16.10 -12.24
C VAL A 259 -5.20 16.71 -10.95
N MET A 260 -4.71 16.25 -9.81
CA MET A 260 -5.00 16.83 -8.50
C MET A 260 -4.41 18.24 -8.39
N THR A 261 -5.25 19.25 -8.18
CA THR A 261 -4.84 20.65 -8.10
C THR A 261 -5.40 21.39 -6.88
N ALA A 262 -6.42 20.82 -6.26
CA ALA A 262 -7.10 21.40 -5.12
C ALA A 262 -6.90 20.57 -3.86
N LYS A 263 -7.07 21.20 -2.69
CA LYS A 263 -7.01 20.52 -1.42
C LYS A 263 -8.04 19.38 -1.30
N ASP A 264 -9.21 19.57 -1.90
CA ASP A 264 -10.28 18.57 -1.89
C ASP A 264 -9.98 17.34 -2.77
N ASP A 265 -8.93 17.41 -3.60
CA ASP A 265 -8.44 16.29 -4.38
C ASP A 265 -7.48 15.37 -3.57
N GLU A 266 -7.04 15.80 -2.38
CA GLU A 266 -6.10 15.02 -1.57
C GLU A 266 -6.65 13.64 -1.23
N ALA A 267 -5.83 12.60 -1.46
CA ALA A 267 -6.15 11.23 -1.07
C ALA A 267 -5.95 11.07 0.45
N GLN A 268 -7.04 10.92 1.17
CA GLN A 268 -7.04 10.80 2.63
C GLN A 268 -7.93 9.64 3.05
N MET A 269 -7.42 8.79 3.96
CA MET A 269 -8.26 7.80 4.61
C MET A 269 -9.30 8.52 5.48
N SER A 270 -10.56 8.29 5.19
CA SER A 270 -11.68 8.83 6.00
C SER A 270 -11.94 7.93 7.20
N THR A 271 -12.61 8.50 8.21
CA THR A 271 -13.13 7.72 9.32
C THR A 271 -14.19 6.73 8.81
N GLY A 272 -13.95 5.44 9.02
CA GLY A 272 -14.91 4.40 8.69
C GLY A 272 -15.95 4.17 9.78
N ALA A 273 -16.93 3.31 9.49
CA ALA A 273 -17.91 2.90 10.49
C ALA A 273 -17.22 2.15 11.64
N GLY A 274 -17.25 2.74 12.84
CA GLY A 274 -16.72 2.11 14.04
C GLY A 274 -15.22 2.33 14.32
N TYR A 275 -14.48 3.04 13.48
CA TYR A 275 -13.08 3.39 13.74
C TYR A 275 -12.66 4.73 13.13
N THR A 276 -11.65 5.35 13.75
CA THR A 276 -11.02 6.59 13.29
C THR A 276 -9.57 6.31 12.93
N PHE A 277 -9.18 6.63 11.70
CA PHE A 277 -7.79 6.54 11.28
C PHE A 277 -6.95 7.68 11.88
N ARG A 278 -5.69 7.38 12.20
CA ARG A 278 -4.69 8.35 12.63
C ARG A 278 -3.43 8.20 11.81
N ASN A 279 -2.74 9.32 11.61
CA ASN A 279 -1.44 9.31 10.95
C ASN A 279 -0.43 8.46 11.76
N ASN A 280 0.34 7.62 11.08
CA ASN A 280 1.34 6.77 11.73
C ASN A 280 2.47 7.55 12.39
N ILE A 281 2.81 8.74 11.88
CA ILE A 281 3.79 9.62 12.53
C ILE A 281 3.29 10.05 13.92
N TYR A 282 1.98 10.24 14.10
CA TYR A 282 1.40 10.48 15.42
C TYR A 282 1.70 9.29 16.38
N TRP A 283 1.50 8.06 15.92
CA TRP A 283 1.79 6.88 16.74
C TRP A 283 3.26 6.77 17.07
N LEU A 284 4.15 6.98 16.10
CA LEU A 284 5.60 6.89 16.28
C LEU A 284 6.14 8.00 17.20
N SER A 285 5.57 9.20 17.15
CA SER A 285 6.03 10.31 18.00
C SER A 285 5.40 10.31 19.39
N GLU A 286 4.07 10.07 19.50
CA GLU A 286 3.34 10.27 20.76
C GLU A 286 3.19 8.99 21.58
N GLN A 287 3.08 7.82 20.92
CA GLN A 287 2.89 6.55 21.60
C GLN A 287 4.20 5.79 21.77
N TYR A 288 5.02 5.74 20.72
CA TYR A 288 6.30 5.03 20.77
C TYR A 288 7.47 5.91 21.19
N ASP A 289 7.31 7.23 21.16
CA ASP A 289 8.37 8.21 21.45
C ASP A 289 9.63 8.01 20.59
N GLU A 290 9.48 7.58 19.34
CA GLU A 290 10.59 7.17 18.49
C GLU A 290 10.83 8.07 17.27
N SER A 291 9.95 9.00 16.97
CA SER A 291 10.09 9.90 15.83
C SER A 291 10.65 11.26 16.26
N ARG A 292 11.72 11.69 15.58
CA ARG A 292 12.34 13.01 15.77
C ARG A 292 12.69 13.64 14.44
N MET A 293 12.74 14.95 14.40
CA MET A 293 13.22 15.67 13.23
C MET A 293 14.69 15.33 12.96
N GLY A 294 15.01 15.02 11.71
CA GLY A 294 16.37 14.79 11.26
C GLY A 294 17.20 16.08 11.28
N SER A 295 18.50 15.95 11.50
CA SER A 295 19.41 17.10 11.54
C SER A 295 19.47 17.85 10.22
N SER A 296 19.40 17.15 9.09
CA SER A 296 19.34 17.78 7.78
C SER A 296 18.08 18.63 7.60
N MET A 297 16.92 18.06 7.92
CA MET A 297 15.63 18.78 7.87
C MET A 297 15.66 20.03 8.77
N PHE A 298 16.16 19.86 10.00
CA PHE A 298 16.31 20.99 10.92
C PHE A 298 17.19 22.10 10.34
N SER A 299 18.36 21.76 9.81
CA SER A 299 19.31 22.72 9.27
C SER A 299 18.73 23.52 8.09
N TYR A 300 18.01 22.86 7.20
CA TYR A 300 17.35 23.54 6.07
C TYR A 300 16.21 24.44 6.54
N LEU A 301 15.29 23.92 7.35
CA LEU A 301 14.13 24.70 7.80
C LEU A 301 14.53 25.90 8.66
N MET A 302 15.53 25.73 9.54
CA MET A 302 16.05 26.84 10.35
C MET A 302 16.89 27.81 9.53
N GLY A 303 17.76 27.32 8.65
CA GLY A 303 18.67 28.14 7.88
C GLY A 303 17.98 29.04 6.86
N TYR A 304 16.87 28.60 6.32
CA TYR A 304 16.05 29.40 5.41
C TYR A 304 14.88 30.12 6.07
N GLU A 305 14.77 30.07 7.40
CA GLU A 305 13.63 30.61 8.15
C GLU A 305 12.28 30.12 7.58
N ASP A 306 12.23 28.83 7.20
CA ASP A 306 11.12 28.23 6.49
C ASP A 306 9.88 28.17 7.42
N PRO A 307 8.74 28.77 7.03
CA PRO A 307 7.53 28.79 7.84
C PRO A 307 6.94 27.40 8.09
N ARG A 308 7.33 26.38 7.32
CA ARG A 308 6.90 24.98 7.51
C ARG A 308 7.49 24.37 8.78
N LEU A 309 8.55 24.93 9.35
CA LEU A 309 9.14 24.39 10.58
C LEU A 309 8.10 24.25 11.70
N SER A 310 7.37 25.32 11.96
CA SER A 310 6.33 25.35 13.00
C SER A 310 5.06 24.59 12.60
N ALA A 311 4.87 24.32 11.31
CA ALA A 311 3.75 23.53 10.81
C ALA A 311 4.00 22.01 10.92
N TYR A 312 5.27 21.58 10.82
CA TYR A 312 5.64 20.16 10.87
C TYR A 312 6.08 19.70 12.26
N PHE A 313 6.66 20.59 13.06
CA PHE A 313 7.29 20.22 14.31
C PHE A 313 6.92 21.21 15.44
N LEU A 314 6.73 20.67 16.61
CA LEU A 314 6.54 21.47 17.82
C LEU A 314 7.86 21.59 18.59
N PRO A 315 8.10 22.74 19.29
CA PRO A 315 9.19 22.83 20.25
C PRO A 315 9.00 21.79 21.34
N VAL A 316 10.08 21.15 21.76
CA VAL A 316 10.02 20.21 22.87
C VAL A 316 9.70 20.94 24.15
N ASP A 317 8.68 20.53 24.88
CA ASP A 317 8.42 20.99 26.23
C ASP A 317 9.54 20.51 27.16
N SER A 318 10.38 21.47 27.62
CA SER A 318 11.52 21.20 28.49
C SER A 318 11.14 20.55 29.83
N LYS A 319 9.84 20.55 30.18
CA LYS A 319 9.34 19.98 31.44
C LYS A 319 9.13 18.45 31.35
N LYS A 320 9.02 17.89 30.17
CA LYS A 320 8.82 16.44 30.00
C LYS A 320 10.12 15.64 29.86
N HIS A 321 11.25 16.29 29.58
CA HIS A 321 12.52 15.59 29.32
C HIS A 321 13.65 16.17 30.17
N THR A 322 14.04 15.49 31.23
CA THR A 322 15.17 15.83 32.15
C THR A 322 16.54 15.53 31.54
N ARG A 323 16.81 15.80 30.26
CA ARG A 323 18.16 15.68 29.68
C ARG A 323 18.52 16.83 28.75
N LYS A 324 19.40 17.67 29.29
CA LYS A 324 20.35 18.64 28.69
C LYS A 324 20.11 19.22 27.31
N ARG A 325 19.80 20.54 27.30
CA ARG A 325 20.17 21.54 26.27
C ARG A 325 20.40 21.07 24.83
N SER A 326 19.33 20.87 24.09
CA SER A 326 19.24 21.18 22.67
C SER A 326 17.79 21.57 22.41
N VAL A 327 17.54 22.58 21.61
CA VAL A 327 16.21 22.86 21.12
C VAL A 327 15.81 21.61 20.31
N ARG A 328 14.91 20.83 20.86
CA ARG A 328 14.45 19.60 20.24
C ARG A 328 13.07 19.92 19.66
N TRP A 329 12.83 19.58 18.41
CA TRP A 329 11.55 19.74 17.76
C TRP A 329 10.89 18.35 17.62
N GLU A 330 9.66 18.22 18.04
CA GLU A 330 8.87 17.01 17.89
C GLU A 330 7.86 17.19 16.77
N THR A 331 7.40 16.09 16.18
CA THR A 331 6.35 16.13 15.15
C THR A 331 5.05 16.67 15.72
N VAL A 332 4.35 17.50 14.94
CA VAL A 332 3.05 18.05 15.35
C VAL A 332 2.03 16.93 15.42
N SER A 333 1.62 16.56 16.62
CA SER A 333 0.56 15.62 16.89
C SER A 333 -0.75 16.36 17.09
N GLY A 334 -1.36 16.82 16.04
CA GLY A 334 -2.70 17.42 16.11
C GLY A 334 -3.76 16.46 15.54
N SER A 335 -4.97 16.56 16.06
CA SER A 335 -6.16 15.81 15.58
C SER A 335 -6.55 16.13 14.12
N SER A 336 -5.73 16.86 13.41
CA SER A 336 -5.79 17.11 11.98
C SER A 336 -4.37 17.19 11.43
N CYS A 337 -3.61 16.08 11.46
CA CYS A 337 -2.40 16.01 10.67
C CYS A 337 -2.82 15.86 9.21
N ARG A 338 -3.00 17.01 8.58
CA ARG A 338 -3.11 17.10 7.13
C ARG A 338 -1.75 16.75 6.58
N THR A 339 -1.64 15.63 5.91
CA THR A 339 -0.51 15.33 5.03
C THR A 339 -0.57 16.28 3.82
N SER A 340 -0.46 17.59 4.06
CA SER A 340 -0.21 18.56 3.01
C SER A 340 1.29 18.54 2.68
N ILE A 341 1.75 17.43 2.08
CA ILE A 341 3.10 17.33 1.53
C ILE A 341 3.24 18.15 0.24
N TRP A 342 2.17 18.82 -0.20
CA TRP A 342 2.16 19.61 -1.43
C TRP A 342 1.56 20.99 -1.17
N LYS A 343 2.36 21.94 -0.77
CA LYS A 343 2.18 23.34 -1.13
C LYS A 343 3.44 23.80 -1.82
N GLU A 344 3.25 24.07 -3.14
CA GLU A 344 4.12 24.74 -4.12
C GLU A 344 5.49 24.10 -4.36
#